data_28551786372fd0bd5e9b70516fbfbf6d
#
_entry.id   28551786372fd0bd5e9b70516fbfbf6d
#
_cell.length_a   1.000
_cell.length_b   1.000
_cell.length_c   1.000
_cell.angle_alpha   90.00
_cell.angle_beta   90.00
_cell.angle_gamma   90.00
#
_symmetry.space_group_name_H-M   'P 1'
#
loop_
_entity.id
_entity.type
_entity.pdbx_description
1 polymer ?
#
loop_
_entity_poly.entity_id
_entity_poly.type
_entity_poly.pdbx_seq_one_letter_code
_entity_poly.pdbx_strand_id
1 'polypeptide(L)' 'MSEQDQADLRLQFARLKQEHADYDAAIDAMTVVGCNMMQIQRMKKKKLAIKDRLQVLEDSIIPDIIA' A
#
# COMPACT_ATOMS: atom_id res chain seq x y z
N MET A 1 -12.25 -2.45 -20.48
CA MET A 1 -11.94 -1.27 -19.64
C MET A 1 -11.44 -0.13 -20.49
N SER A 2 -11.91 1.10 -20.21
CA SER A 2 -11.46 2.28 -20.94
C SER A 2 -10.08 2.72 -20.45
N GLU A 3 -9.42 3.56 -21.24
CA GLU A 3 -8.13 4.14 -20.84
C GLU A 3 -8.25 4.94 -19.55
N GLN A 4 -9.38 5.62 -19.37
CA GLN A 4 -9.64 6.41 -18.17
C GLN A 4 -9.72 5.51 -16.94
N ASP A 5 -10.34 4.36 -17.04
CA ASP A 5 -10.42 3.40 -15.93
C ASP A 5 -9.03 2.87 -15.56
N GLN A 6 -8.19 2.62 -16.56
CA GLN A 6 -6.82 2.18 -16.33
C GLN A 6 -6.00 3.28 -15.66
N ALA A 7 -6.18 4.53 -16.10
CA ALA A 7 -5.49 5.66 -15.48
C ALA A 7 -5.89 5.83 -14.01
N ASP A 8 -7.19 5.68 -13.71
CA ASP A 8 -7.69 5.76 -12.33
C ASP A 8 -7.10 4.65 -11.46
N LEU A 9 -7.05 3.44 -11.97
CA LEU A 9 -6.46 2.31 -11.25
C LEU A 9 -4.98 2.54 -10.95
N ARG A 10 -4.25 3.06 -11.91
CA ARG A 10 -2.83 3.37 -11.74
C ARG A 10 -2.62 4.46 -10.69
N LEU A 11 -3.49 5.46 -10.67
CA LEU A 11 -3.43 6.52 -9.69
C LEU A 11 -3.72 5.98 -8.28
N GLN A 12 -4.74 5.15 -8.14
CA GLN A 12 -5.05 4.50 -6.86
C GLN A 12 -3.88 3.64 -6.38
N PHE A 13 -3.28 2.89 -7.30
CA PHE A 13 -2.13 2.05 -7.01
C PHE A 13 -0.97 2.89 -6.48
N ALA A 14 -0.67 4.01 -7.15
CA ALA A 14 0.41 4.89 -6.73
C ALA A 14 0.17 5.48 -5.35
N ARG A 15 -1.07 5.89 -5.07
CA ARG A 15 -1.45 6.43 -3.76
C ARG A 15 -1.30 5.39 -2.65
N LEU A 16 -1.79 4.19 -2.89
CA LEU A 16 -1.69 3.11 -1.91
C LEU A 16 -0.25 2.69 -1.68
N LYS A 17 0.55 2.72 -2.73
CA LYS A 17 1.98 2.43 -2.63
C LYS A 17 2.67 3.44 -1.71
N GLN A 18 2.32 4.72 -1.87
CA GLN A 18 2.84 5.78 -1.02
C GLN A 18 2.39 5.60 0.42
N GLU A 19 1.11 5.30 0.64
CA GLU A 19 0.58 5.04 1.99
C GLU A 19 1.29 3.86 2.64
N HIS A 20 1.52 2.79 1.89
CA HIS A 20 2.24 1.62 2.38
C HIS A 20 3.64 2.01 2.85
N ALA A 21 4.35 2.81 2.05
CA ALA A 21 5.68 3.29 2.41
C ALA A 21 5.64 4.18 3.65
N ASP A 22 4.62 5.03 3.77
CA ASP A 22 4.45 5.91 4.92
C ASP A 22 4.20 5.11 6.20
N TYR A 23 3.36 4.08 6.14
CA TYR A 23 3.13 3.20 7.29
C TYR A 23 4.39 2.43 7.67
N ASP A 24 5.13 1.97 6.69
CA ASP A 24 6.37 1.24 6.93
C ASP A 24 7.38 2.12 7.68
N ALA A 25 7.56 3.36 7.22
CA ALA A 25 8.44 4.32 7.87
C ALA A 25 7.96 4.67 9.28
N ALA A 26 6.65 4.84 9.45
CA ALA A 26 6.06 5.14 10.76
C ALA A 26 6.26 4.00 11.74
N ILE A 27 6.06 2.76 11.30
CA ILE A 27 6.27 1.57 12.13
C ILE A 27 7.73 1.47 12.57
N ASP A 28 8.67 1.70 11.64
CA ASP A 28 10.09 1.68 11.96
C ASP A 28 10.43 2.73 13.01
N ALA A 29 9.93 3.95 12.85
CA ALA A 29 10.16 5.03 13.80
C ALA A 29 9.57 4.69 15.17
N MET A 30 8.36 4.16 15.21
CA MET A 30 7.70 3.76 16.45
C MET A 30 8.47 2.65 17.17
N THR A 31 9.02 1.72 16.41
CA THR A 31 9.82 0.61 16.96
C THR A 31 11.10 1.12 17.60
N VAL A 32 11.77 2.07 16.94
CA VAL A 32 13.00 2.65 17.46
C VAL A 32 12.75 3.45 18.74
N VAL A 33 11.68 4.21 18.78
CA VAL A 33 11.30 5.04 19.94
C VAL A 33 10.78 4.20 21.09
N GLY A 34 10.29 3.00 20.81
CA GLY A 34 9.73 2.13 21.84
C GLY A 34 8.28 2.44 22.18
N CYS A 35 7.48 2.73 21.17
CA CYS A 35 6.06 2.98 21.36
C CYS A 35 5.31 1.76 21.84
N ASN A 36 4.09 1.98 22.32
CA ASN A 36 3.21 0.92 22.79
C ASN A 36 3.01 -0.14 21.73
N MET A 37 3.20 -1.41 22.13
CA MET A 37 3.06 -2.57 21.23
C MET A 37 1.69 -2.63 20.55
N MET A 38 0.63 -2.24 21.28
CA MET A 38 -0.72 -2.25 20.73
C MET A 38 -0.85 -1.29 19.55
N GLN A 39 -0.24 -0.11 19.65
CA GLN A 39 -0.24 0.87 18.57
C GLN A 39 0.55 0.35 17.37
N ILE A 40 1.69 -0.25 17.61
CA ILE A 40 2.52 -0.84 16.55
C ILE A 40 1.73 -1.95 15.85
N GLN A 41 1.04 -2.81 16.59
CA GLN A 41 0.23 -3.88 16.03
C GLN A 41 -0.90 -3.33 15.15
N ARG A 42 -1.56 -2.26 15.58
CA ARG A 42 -2.60 -1.60 14.79
C ARG A 42 -2.06 -1.06 13.48
N MET A 43 -0.90 -0.44 13.53
CA MET A 43 -0.25 0.11 12.34
C MET A 43 0.14 -1.00 11.37
N LYS A 44 0.65 -2.11 11.90
CA LYS A 44 1.00 -3.28 11.08
C LYS A 44 -0.22 -3.87 10.40
N LYS A 45 -1.36 -3.93 11.08
CA LYS A 45 -2.61 -4.40 10.50
C LYS A 45 -3.07 -3.51 9.36
N LYS A 46 -2.98 -2.19 9.54
CA LYS A 46 -3.33 -1.24 8.48
C LYS A 46 -2.41 -1.37 7.28
N LYS A 47 -1.12 -1.52 7.54
CA LYS A 47 -0.14 -1.75 6.48
C LYS A 47 -0.47 -3.01 5.69
N LEU A 48 -0.83 -4.09 6.38
CA LEU A 48 -1.19 -5.34 5.73
C LEU A 48 -2.45 -5.19 4.87
N ALA A 49 -3.45 -4.47 5.36
CA ALA A 49 -4.66 -4.21 4.61
C ALA A 49 -4.36 -3.43 3.32
N ILE A 50 -3.46 -2.46 3.40
CA ILE A 50 -3.02 -1.70 2.22
C ILE A 50 -2.28 -2.60 1.24
N LYS A 51 -1.42 -3.46 1.75
CA LYS A 51 -0.69 -4.43 0.92
C LYS A 51 -1.64 -5.35 0.17
N ASP A 52 -2.67 -5.85 0.85
CA ASP A 52 -3.68 -6.71 0.23
C ASP A 52 -4.41 -5.97 -0.89
N ARG A 53 -4.75 -4.70 -0.65
CA ARG A 53 -5.40 -3.89 -1.65
C ARG A 53 -4.50 -3.60 -2.84
N LEU A 54 -3.21 -3.35 -2.58
CA LEU A 54 -2.22 -3.19 -3.64
C LEU A 54 -2.14 -4.41 -4.53
N GLN A 55 -2.20 -5.59 -3.92
CA GLN A 55 -2.16 -6.85 -4.67
C GLN A 55 -3.37 -6.97 -5.61
N VAL A 56 -4.56 -6.63 -5.11
CA VAL A 56 -5.77 -6.66 -5.91
C VAL A 56 -5.68 -5.67 -7.08
N LEU A 57 -5.20 -4.46 -6.82
CA LEU A 57 -5.05 -3.45 -7.87
C LEU A 57 -3.99 -3.85 -8.90
N GLU A 58 -2.89 -4.42 -8.44
CA GLU A 58 -1.83 -4.91 -9.32
C GLU A 58 -2.35 -5.97 -10.28
N ASP A 59 -3.17 -6.88 -9.78
CA ASP A 59 -3.78 -7.91 -10.60
C ASP A 59 -4.79 -7.34 -11.61
N SER A 60 -5.39 -6.19 -11.28
CA SER A 60 -6.37 -5.51 -12.13
C SER A 60 -5.74 -4.61 -13.18
N ILE A 61 -4.52 -4.15 -12.95
CA ILE A 61 -3.81 -3.29 -13.88
C ILE A 61 -3.15 -4.14 -14.96
N ILE A 62 -3.41 -3.80 -16.21
CA ILE A 62 -2.78 -4.50 -17.33
C ILE A 62 -1.30 -4.12 -17.38
N PRO A 63 -0.38 -5.08 -17.28
CA PRO A 63 1.04 -4.75 -17.32
C PRO A 63 1.44 -4.25 -18.70
N ASP A 64 2.28 -3.22 -18.72
CA ASP A 64 2.82 -2.67 -19.96
C ASP A 64 3.82 -3.62 -20.61
N ILE A 65 4.42 -4.47 -19.82
CA ILE A 65 5.43 -5.40 -20.28
C ILE A 65 4.80 -6.78 -20.39
N ILE A 66 4.77 -7.28 -21.58
CA ILE A 66 4.35 -8.67 -21.83
C ILE A 66 5.62 -9.49 -21.98
N ALA A 67 5.79 -10.36 -21.05
CA ALA A 67 6.96 -11.23 -21.08
C ALA A 67 6.93 -12.18 -22.25
#